data_17144b4bf983a2e638b849e89c589b2f
#
_entry.id   17144b4bf983a2e638b849e89c589b2f
#
_cell.length_a   1.000
_cell.length_b   1.000
_cell.length_c   1.000
_cell.angle_alpha   90.00
_cell.angle_beta   90.00
_cell.angle_gamma   90.00
#
_symmetry.space_group_name_H-M   'P 1'
#
loop_
_entity.id
_entity.type
_entity.pdbx_description
1 polymer ?
#
loop_
_entity_poly.entity_id
_entity_poly.type
_entity_poly.pdbx_seq_one_letter_code
_entity_poly.pdbx_strand_id
1 'polypeptide(L)'
;QLGVEKRVGRFVVDNLEEMEMINEIAAKHGVIQDIYLRLTPGIEAHTHEYIQTGQIDSKFGFAPVGNTIMEAVKHALSLANLRLIGLHCHIGSQIFEIKPYEDAAEIMLNHIAEIKRETGHEIKELDLGGGFGVYYTEADKPRSIEEYCSAILNKVDETCERLGLAKPVLTIEPGRSIVGNAGTTLYTIGAIKNIENVRKYVSVD
;
A
#
# COMPACT_ATOMS: atom_id res chain seq x y z
N GLN A 1 3.17 18.11 -9.83
CA GLN A 1 4.18 19.07 -10.26
C GLN A 1 5.24 19.28 -9.19
N LEU A 2 4.90 19.77 -7.98
CA LEU A 2 5.85 20.06 -6.91
C LEU A 2 6.79 18.87 -6.59
N GLY A 3 6.27 17.65 -6.58
CA GLY A 3 7.07 16.45 -6.33
C GLY A 3 8.18 16.23 -7.36
N VAL A 4 7.88 16.42 -8.64
CA VAL A 4 8.88 16.33 -9.72
C VAL A 4 9.92 17.44 -9.59
N GLU A 5 9.49 18.69 -9.36
CA GLU A 5 10.37 19.85 -9.13
C GLU A 5 11.30 19.65 -7.94
N LYS A 6 10.80 19.03 -6.86
CA LYS A 6 11.57 18.73 -5.65
C LYS A 6 12.34 17.42 -5.72
N ARG A 7 12.28 16.73 -6.88
CA ARG A 7 12.98 15.46 -7.12
C ARG A 7 12.61 14.38 -6.11
N VAL A 8 11.29 14.22 -5.86
CA VAL A 8 10.81 13.08 -5.07
C VAL A 8 11.28 11.80 -5.73
N GLY A 9 11.86 10.91 -4.94
CA GLY A 9 12.51 9.71 -5.48
C GLY A 9 11.57 8.80 -6.24
N ARG A 10 10.32 8.63 -5.75
CA ARG A 10 9.34 7.71 -6.35
C ARG A 10 7.93 8.27 -6.22
N PHE A 11 7.07 8.00 -7.20
CA PHE A 11 5.63 8.20 -7.10
C PHE A 11 4.91 6.86 -7.08
N VAL A 12 3.96 6.69 -6.20
CA VAL A 12 3.03 5.56 -6.21
C VAL A 12 1.82 5.97 -7.04
N VAL A 13 1.65 5.32 -8.18
CA VAL A 13 0.63 5.66 -9.19
C VAL A 13 -0.62 4.82 -8.96
N ASP A 14 -1.75 5.48 -8.85
CA ASP A 14 -3.04 4.90 -8.46
C ASP A 14 -3.96 4.60 -9.67
N ASN A 15 -3.78 5.31 -10.78
CA ASN A 15 -4.58 5.16 -12.00
C ASN A 15 -3.83 5.66 -13.26
N LEU A 16 -4.42 5.43 -14.45
CA LEU A 16 -3.81 5.79 -15.73
C LEU A 16 -3.72 7.31 -15.94
N GLU A 17 -4.72 8.07 -15.51
CA GLU A 17 -4.75 9.52 -15.66
C GLU A 17 -3.61 10.19 -14.87
N GLU A 18 -3.37 9.70 -13.65
CA GLU A 18 -2.24 10.15 -12.84
C GLU A 18 -0.91 9.81 -13.50
N MET A 19 -0.79 8.62 -14.08
CA MET A 19 0.41 8.15 -14.79
C MET A 19 0.75 9.09 -15.96
N GLU A 20 -0.22 9.42 -16.78
CA GLU A 20 -0.05 10.37 -17.90
C GLU A 20 0.34 11.76 -17.40
N MET A 21 -0.33 12.26 -16.36
CA MET A 21 -0.01 13.55 -15.77
C MET A 21 1.44 13.61 -15.26
N ILE A 22 1.92 12.56 -14.60
CA ILE A 22 3.30 12.49 -14.12
C ILE A 22 4.28 12.47 -15.32
N ASN A 23 3.98 11.68 -16.35
CA ASN A 23 4.79 11.61 -17.58
C ASN A 23 4.91 12.99 -18.25
N GLU A 24 3.81 13.72 -18.43
CA GLU A 24 3.83 15.05 -19.02
C GLU A 24 4.64 16.06 -18.19
N ILE A 25 4.48 16.02 -16.85
CA ILE A 25 5.23 16.90 -15.95
C ILE A 25 6.72 16.55 -15.99
N ALA A 26 7.07 15.27 -15.95
CA ALA A 26 8.43 14.80 -16.04
C ALA A 26 9.09 15.25 -17.37
N ALA A 27 8.36 15.15 -18.50
CA ALA A 27 8.80 15.64 -19.79
C ALA A 27 9.10 17.15 -19.77
N LYS A 28 8.20 17.97 -19.20
CA LYS A 28 8.40 19.43 -19.07
C LYS A 28 9.63 19.80 -18.26
N HIS A 29 10.02 18.96 -17.31
CA HIS A 29 11.20 19.17 -16.47
C HIS A 29 12.46 18.43 -16.97
N GLY A 30 12.36 17.70 -18.09
CA GLY A 30 13.50 16.97 -18.67
C GLY A 30 14.04 15.85 -17.78
N VAL A 31 13.19 15.18 -17.03
CA VAL A 31 13.54 14.10 -16.09
C VAL A 31 12.83 12.79 -16.45
N ILE A 32 13.42 11.68 -16.05
CA ILE A 32 12.77 10.38 -16.01
C ILE A 32 12.39 10.13 -14.56
N GLN A 33 11.09 9.97 -14.29
CA GLN A 33 10.57 9.79 -12.95
C GLN A 33 10.36 8.31 -12.65
N ASP A 34 10.91 7.87 -11.51
CA ASP A 34 10.66 6.53 -10.99
C ASP A 34 9.25 6.42 -10.43
N ILE A 35 8.57 5.34 -10.78
CA ILE A 35 7.22 5.05 -10.32
C ILE A 35 7.06 3.63 -9.78
N TYR A 36 6.11 3.48 -8.86
CA TYR A 36 5.47 2.22 -8.50
C TYR A 36 4.05 2.21 -9.03
N LEU A 37 3.54 1.06 -9.41
CA LEU A 37 2.10 0.87 -9.59
C LEU A 37 1.50 0.37 -8.30
N ARG A 38 0.45 1.04 -7.84
CA ARG A 38 -0.34 0.56 -6.69
C ARG A 38 -1.33 -0.48 -7.15
N LEU A 39 -1.19 -1.68 -6.62
CA LEU A 39 -2.09 -2.80 -6.89
C LEU A 39 -2.98 -3.06 -5.68
N THR A 40 -4.20 -3.50 -5.94
CA THR A 40 -5.12 -3.98 -4.92
C THR A 40 -5.02 -5.51 -4.87
N PRO A 41 -4.43 -6.11 -3.83
CA PRO A 41 -4.18 -7.56 -3.81
C PRO A 41 -5.44 -8.42 -3.59
N GLY A 42 -6.59 -7.82 -3.27
CA GLY A 42 -7.84 -8.56 -3.06
C GLY A 42 -7.90 -9.32 -1.73
N ILE A 43 -7.19 -8.87 -0.72
CA ILE A 43 -7.10 -9.51 0.60
C ILE A 43 -8.11 -8.90 1.56
N GLU A 44 -8.86 -9.75 2.28
CA GLU A 44 -9.66 -9.33 3.42
C GLU A 44 -8.80 -9.33 4.69
N ALA A 45 -8.31 -8.16 5.09
CA ALA A 45 -7.83 -8.00 6.44
C ALA A 45 -9.04 -7.78 7.37
N HIS A 46 -9.18 -8.57 8.42
CA HIS A 46 -10.25 -8.43 9.43
C HIS A 46 -10.09 -7.12 10.21
N THR A 47 -10.44 -5.99 9.56
CA THR A 47 -10.40 -4.64 10.12
C THR A 47 -11.78 -4.00 9.98
N HIS A 48 -11.96 -2.82 10.58
CA HIS A 48 -13.21 -2.05 10.45
C HIS A 48 -13.54 -1.83 8.95
N GLU A 49 -14.80 -2.02 8.54
CA GLU A 49 -15.28 -1.93 7.14
C GLU A 49 -14.83 -0.66 6.40
N TYR A 50 -14.63 0.45 7.11
CA TYR A 50 -14.20 1.74 6.53
C TYR A 50 -12.70 1.85 6.22
N ILE A 51 -11.88 0.87 6.63
CA ILE A 51 -10.41 0.92 6.52
C ILE A 51 -9.83 -0.28 5.76
N GLN A 52 -10.66 -1.07 5.11
CA GLN A 52 -10.26 -2.17 4.25
C GLN A 52 -9.87 -1.62 2.87
N THR A 53 -8.58 -1.51 2.58
CA THR A 53 -8.06 -0.99 1.30
C THR A 53 -7.50 -2.08 0.39
N GLY A 54 -7.40 -3.31 0.90
CA GLY A 54 -6.93 -4.48 0.15
C GLY A 54 -8.01 -5.20 -0.64
N GLN A 55 -9.29 -4.84 -0.47
CA GLN A 55 -10.41 -5.47 -1.18
C GLN A 55 -10.46 -5.02 -2.65
N ILE A 56 -10.99 -5.89 -3.52
CA ILE A 56 -11.18 -5.59 -4.96
C ILE A 56 -12.06 -4.35 -5.16
N ASP A 57 -13.11 -4.19 -4.35
CA ASP A 57 -13.95 -2.98 -4.32
C ASP A 57 -13.27 -1.89 -3.47
N SER A 58 -12.19 -1.36 -3.99
CA SER A 58 -11.42 -0.28 -3.40
C SER A 58 -11.32 0.89 -4.37
N LYS A 59 -11.39 2.12 -3.85
CA LYS A 59 -11.15 3.33 -4.64
C LYS A 59 -9.68 3.55 -5.01
N PHE A 60 -8.77 2.69 -4.54
CA PHE A 60 -7.34 2.84 -4.69
C PHE A 60 -6.76 1.75 -5.58
N GLY A 61 -5.83 2.14 -6.43
CA GLY A 61 -4.96 1.25 -7.19
C GLY A 61 -5.63 0.48 -8.32
N PHE A 62 -4.83 -0.29 -9.01
CA PHE A 62 -5.28 -1.17 -10.08
C PHE A 62 -5.79 -2.49 -9.49
N ALA A 63 -7.08 -2.77 -9.71
CA ALA A 63 -7.71 -3.99 -9.24
C ALA A 63 -7.32 -5.19 -10.12
N PRO A 64 -7.22 -6.43 -9.57
CA PRO A 64 -6.90 -7.64 -10.30
C PRO A 64 -8.14 -8.17 -11.04
N VAL A 65 -8.75 -7.34 -11.88
CA VAL A 65 -9.94 -7.70 -12.68
C VAL A 65 -9.55 -7.74 -14.15
N GLY A 66 -9.79 -8.88 -14.80
CA GLY A 66 -9.39 -9.06 -16.19
C GLY A 66 -7.89 -8.90 -16.39
N ASN A 67 -7.49 -8.01 -17.29
CA ASN A 67 -6.09 -7.74 -17.64
C ASN A 67 -5.59 -6.35 -17.17
N THR A 68 -6.33 -5.70 -16.29
CA THR A 68 -6.11 -4.29 -15.89
C THR A 68 -4.69 -4.02 -15.40
N ILE A 69 -4.14 -4.90 -14.58
CA ILE A 69 -2.77 -4.75 -14.05
C ILE A 69 -1.75 -4.80 -15.18
N MET A 70 -1.84 -5.79 -16.08
CA MET A 70 -0.90 -5.94 -17.18
C MET A 70 -1.03 -4.82 -18.21
N GLU A 71 -2.23 -4.31 -18.44
CA GLU A 71 -2.47 -3.13 -19.27
C GLU A 71 -1.79 -1.89 -18.68
N ALA A 72 -1.93 -1.66 -17.38
CA ALA A 72 -1.25 -0.57 -16.68
C ALA A 72 0.28 -0.71 -16.74
N VAL A 73 0.81 -1.92 -16.58
CA VAL A 73 2.25 -2.21 -16.73
C VAL A 73 2.73 -1.88 -18.14
N LYS A 74 2.07 -2.40 -19.17
CA LYS A 74 2.44 -2.16 -20.56
C LYS A 74 2.36 -0.67 -20.92
N HIS A 75 1.35 0.02 -20.38
CA HIS A 75 1.21 1.45 -20.56
C HIS A 75 2.39 2.20 -19.91
N ALA A 76 2.71 1.91 -18.64
CA ALA A 76 3.84 2.50 -17.94
C ALA A 76 5.16 2.31 -18.69
N LEU A 77 5.39 1.12 -19.27
CA LEU A 77 6.58 0.79 -20.05
C LEU A 77 6.64 1.52 -21.40
N SER A 78 5.52 2.01 -21.92
CA SER A 78 5.46 2.80 -23.17
C SER A 78 5.78 4.28 -22.97
N LEU A 79 5.75 4.79 -21.74
CA LEU A 79 5.90 6.21 -21.41
C LEU A 79 7.36 6.59 -21.22
N ALA A 80 7.88 7.43 -22.12
CA ALA A 80 9.31 7.72 -22.20
C ALA A 80 9.91 8.46 -21.00
N ASN A 81 9.10 9.16 -20.21
CA ASN A 81 9.57 9.96 -19.08
C ASN A 81 9.26 9.30 -17.73
N LEU A 82 8.80 8.06 -17.74
CA LEU A 82 8.59 7.24 -16.56
C LEU A 82 9.49 6.02 -16.56
N ARG A 83 9.84 5.56 -15.38
CA ARG A 83 10.54 4.30 -15.19
C ARG A 83 9.81 3.49 -14.12
N LEU A 84 9.16 2.41 -14.55
CA LEU A 84 8.51 1.48 -13.63
C LEU A 84 9.59 0.68 -12.91
N ILE A 85 9.78 0.91 -11.61
CA ILE A 85 10.81 0.23 -10.82
C ILE A 85 10.23 -0.70 -9.76
N GLY A 86 8.98 -0.52 -9.37
CA GLY A 86 8.38 -1.26 -8.26
C GLY A 86 6.87 -1.41 -8.34
N LEU A 87 6.39 -2.25 -7.47
CA LEU A 87 4.96 -2.39 -7.15
C LEU A 87 4.72 -1.97 -5.71
N HIS A 88 3.52 -1.47 -5.45
CA HIS A 88 3.06 -1.07 -4.14
C HIS A 88 1.70 -1.70 -3.85
N CYS A 89 1.45 -2.06 -2.59
CA CYS A 89 0.11 -2.32 -2.09
C CYS A 89 -0.06 -1.79 -0.66
N HIS A 90 -1.31 -1.59 -0.26
CA HIS A 90 -1.66 -1.26 1.12
C HIS A 90 -2.96 -1.96 1.45
N ILE A 91 -2.93 -2.85 2.45
CA ILE A 91 -4.02 -3.80 2.72
C ILE A 91 -4.98 -3.35 3.82
N GLY A 92 -4.71 -2.22 4.46
CA GLY A 92 -5.60 -1.68 5.49
C GLY A 92 -4.87 -0.99 6.63
N SER A 93 -5.57 -0.79 7.72
CA SER A 93 -5.07 -0.08 8.90
C SER A 93 -5.50 -0.80 10.17
N GLN A 94 -4.68 -0.77 11.21
CA GLN A 94 -4.92 -1.42 12.50
C GLN A 94 -5.08 -2.95 12.35
N ILE A 95 -4.18 -3.56 11.58
CA ILE A 95 -4.13 -4.98 11.30
C ILE A 95 -3.23 -5.66 12.34
N PHE A 96 -3.79 -6.60 13.11
CA PHE A 96 -3.08 -7.31 14.17
C PHE A 96 -2.55 -8.66 13.73
N GLU A 97 -3.12 -9.22 12.66
CA GLU A 97 -2.74 -10.53 12.15
C GLU A 97 -1.56 -10.42 11.18
N ILE A 98 -0.65 -11.39 11.21
CA ILE A 98 0.51 -11.46 10.33
C ILE A 98 0.10 -11.99 8.94
N LYS A 99 -0.79 -12.98 8.91
CA LYS A 99 -1.19 -13.70 7.70
C LYS A 99 -1.57 -12.81 6.51
N PRO A 100 -2.35 -11.72 6.68
CA PRO A 100 -2.66 -10.82 5.57
C PRO A 100 -1.42 -10.21 4.89
N TYR A 101 -0.36 -9.94 5.64
CA TYR A 101 0.89 -9.42 5.08
C TYR A 101 1.68 -10.48 4.31
N GLU A 102 1.70 -11.73 4.81
CA GLU A 102 2.29 -12.85 4.08
C GLU A 102 1.55 -13.10 2.76
N ASP A 103 0.22 -13.07 2.77
CA ASP A 103 -0.61 -13.25 1.58
C ASP A 103 -0.39 -12.09 0.58
N ALA A 104 -0.32 -10.84 1.07
CA ALA A 104 0.01 -9.70 0.23
C ALA A 104 1.38 -9.86 -0.45
N ALA A 105 2.40 -10.24 0.31
CA ALA A 105 3.74 -10.46 -0.23
C ALA A 105 3.74 -11.52 -1.32
N GLU A 106 3.06 -12.65 -1.10
CA GLU A 106 2.98 -13.75 -2.07
C GLU A 106 2.23 -13.32 -3.35
N ILE A 107 1.09 -12.64 -3.23
CA ILE A 107 0.31 -12.16 -4.37
C ILE A 107 1.12 -11.15 -5.19
N MET A 108 1.76 -10.18 -4.53
CA MET A 108 2.56 -9.17 -5.21
C MET A 108 3.76 -9.76 -5.94
N LEU A 109 4.43 -10.77 -5.36
CA LEU A 109 5.54 -11.47 -6.01
C LEU A 109 5.06 -12.31 -7.20
N ASN A 110 3.87 -12.90 -7.15
CA ASN A 110 3.28 -13.56 -8.31
C ASN A 110 3.05 -12.56 -9.47
N HIS A 111 2.57 -11.33 -9.18
CA HIS A 111 2.48 -10.27 -10.21
C HIS A 111 3.85 -9.87 -10.74
N ILE A 112 4.88 -9.79 -9.91
CA ILE A 112 6.27 -9.54 -10.37
C ILE A 112 6.73 -10.63 -11.34
N ALA A 113 6.47 -11.89 -11.01
CA ALA A 113 6.82 -13.02 -11.89
C ALA A 113 6.05 -12.97 -13.22
N GLU A 114 4.77 -12.64 -13.16
CA GLU A 114 3.93 -12.48 -14.35
C GLU A 114 4.42 -11.35 -15.25
N ILE A 115 4.71 -10.18 -14.68
CA ILE A 115 5.26 -9.02 -15.41
C ILE A 115 6.56 -9.41 -16.14
N LYS A 116 7.47 -10.08 -15.43
CA LYS A 116 8.73 -10.55 -16.02
C LYS A 116 8.50 -11.52 -17.16
N ARG A 117 7.58 -12.47 -17.01
CA ARG A 117 7.25 -13.46 -18.04
C ARG A 117 6.64 -12.82 -19.29
N GLU A 118 5.69 -11.88 -19.11
CA GLU A 118 4.91 -11.30 -20.21
C GLU A 118 5.62 -10.15 -20.93
N THR A 119 6.49 -9.43 -20.25
CA THR A 119 7.11 -8.20 -20.78
C THR A 119 8.64 -8.25 -20.84
N GLY A 120 9.27 -9.19 -20.14
CA GLY A 120 10.71 -9.21 -19.92
C GLY A 120 11.20 -8.14 -18.95
N HIS A 121 10.32 -7.29 -18.42
CA HIS A 121 10.68 -6.23 -17.49
C HIS A 121 10.90 -6.76 -16.08
N GLU A 122 11.96 -6.31 -15.41
CA GLU A 122 12.29 -6.70 -14.05
C GLU A 122 11.86 -5.61 -13.05
N ILE A 123 10.91 -5.95 -12.20
CA ILE A 123 10.54 -5.15 -11.03
C ILE A 123 11.60 -5.36 -9.95
N LYS A 124 12.17 -4.28 -9.44
CA LYS A 124 13.31 -4.29 -8.50
C LYS A 124 12.91 -3.98 -7.06
N GLU A 125 11.76 -3.39 -6.86
CA GLU A 125 11.33 -2.87 -5.57
C GLU A 125 9.88 -3.30 -5.29
N LEU A 126 9.58 -3.60 -4.04
CA LEU A 126 8.25 -3.98 -3.56
C LEU A 126 7.93 -3.24 -2.27
N ASP A 127 6.89 -2.44 -2.29
CA ASP A 127 6.36 -1.75 -1.12
C ASP A 127 5.05 -2.42 -0.68
N LEU A 128 5.04 -2.93 0.54
CA LEU A 128 3.88 -3.62 1.12
C LEU A 128 3.01 -2.69 1.99
N GLY A 129 3.29 -1.39 1.95
CA GLY A 129 2.55 -0.40 2.71
C GLY A 129 2.75 -0.49 4.21
N GLY A 130 1.77 -0.05 4.95
CA GLY A 130 1.78 -0.02 6.40
C GLY A 130 0.56 -0.72 7.00
N GLY A 131 -0.03 -0.06 8.00
CA GLY A 131 -1.26 -0.54 8.62
C GLY A 131 -1.05 -1.46 9.82
N PHE A 132 0.18 -1.66 10.27
CA PHE A 132 0.50 -2.46 11.46
C PHE A 132 -0.27 -1.96 12.67
N GLY A 133 -0.91 -2.88 13.38
CA GLY A 133 -1.70 -2.59 14.56
C GLY A 133 -0.87 -1.96 15.67
N VAL A 134 -1.43 -0.98 16.36
CA VAL A 134 -0.86 -0.36 17.56
C VAL A 134 -1.85 -0.42 18.69
N TYR A 135 -1.36 -0.31 19.92
CA TYR A 135 -2.17 -0.30 21.11
C TYR A 135 -2.90 1.04 21.28
N TYR A 136 -4.22 1.00 21.38
CA TYR A 136 -5.09 2.12 21.79
C TYR A 136 -5.92 1.78 23.00
N THR A 137 -6.41 0.55 23.10
CA THR A 137 -7.28 0.07 24.15
C THR A 137 -6.81 -1.27 24.70
N GLU A 138 -7.34 -1.69 25.85
CA GLU A 138 -7.02 -2.98 26.47
C GLU A 138 -7.38 -4.20 25.59
N ALA A 139 -8.27 -4.01 24.61
CA ALA A 139 -8.65 -5.04 23.66
C ALA A 139 -7.58 -5.26 22.56
N ASP A 140 -6.74 -4.26 22.31
CA ASP A 140 -5.72 -4.29 21.26
C ASP A 140 -4.52 -5.11 21.71
N LYS A 141 -4.10 -6.04 20.85
CA LYS A 141 -2.93 -6.90 21.07
C LYS A 141 -1.99 -6.85 19.88
N PRO A 142 -1.29 -5.72 19.70
CA PRO A 142 -0.38 -5.58 18.58
C PRO A 142 0.80 -6.55 18.71
N ARG A 143 1.25 -7.05 17.55
CA ARG A 143 2.53 -7.73 17.43
C ARG A 143 3.66 -6.69 17.40
N SER A 144 4.88 -7.13 17.68
CA SER A 144 6.05 -6.27 17.48
C SER A 144 6.31 -6.05 15.98
N ILE A 145 6.94 -4.93 15.63
CA ILE A 145 7.36 -4.68 14.25
C ILE A 145 8.35 -5.75 13.79
N GLU A 146 9.18 -6.26 14.67
CA GLU A 146 10.10 -7.36 14.38
C GLU A 146 9.36 -8.64 13.95
N GLU A 147 8.26 -9.00 14.61
CA GLU A 147 7.45 -10.17 14.24
C GLU A 147 6.84 -9.99 12.83
N TYR A 148 6.26 -8.81 12.53
CA TYR A 148 5.73 -8.52 11.19
C TYR A 148 6.84 -8.58 10.12
N CYS A 149 7.95 -7.88 10.34
CA CYS A 149 9.04 -7.84 9.37
C CYS A 149 9.65 -9.22 9.13
N SER A 150 9.86 -10.01 10.18
CA SER A 150 10.42 -11.34 10.06
C SER A 150 9.52 -12.29 9.27
N ALA A 151 8.22 -12.24 9.51
CA ALA A 151 7.26 -13.06 8.77
C ALA A 151 7.20 -12.65 7.28
N ILE A 152 7.14 -11.35 7.00
CA ILE A 152 7.16 -10.82 5.64
C ILE A 152 8.44 -11.24 4.90
N LEU A 153 9.62 -11.07 5.53
CA LEU A 153 10.90 -11.42 4.93
C LEU A 153 11.00 -12.90 4.63
N ASN A 154 10.58 -13.78 5.55
CA ASN A 154 10.56 -15.21 5.35
C ASN A 154 9.64 -15.60 4.19
N LYS A 155 8.44 -15.01 4.11
CA LYS A 155 7.51 -15.26 3.02
C LYS A 155 8.04 -14.79 1.67
N VAL A 156 8.71 -13.64 1.64
CA VAL A 156 9.36 -13.13 0.42
C VAL A 156 10.48 -14.06 -0.03
N ASP A 157 11.33 -14.52 0.88
CA ASP A 157 12.43 -15.42 0.54
C ASP A 157 11.91 -16.74 -0.03
N GLU A 158 10.97 -17.39 0.66
CA GLU A 158 10.30 -18.61 0.19
C GLU A 158 9.67 -18.45 -1.20
N THR A 159 8.95 -17.35 -1.39
CA THR A 159 8.21 -17.10 -2.64
C THR A 159 9.16 -16.76 -3.80
N CYS A 160 10.21 -15.97 -3.56
CA CYS A 160 11.23 -15.67 -4.56
C CYS A 160 11.98 -16.93 -5.01
N GLU A 161 12.35 -17.81 -4.07
CA GLU A 161 12.97 -19.11 -4.38
C GLU A 161 12.05 -19.97 -5.25
N ARG A 162 10.78 -20.11 -4.86
CA ARG A 162 9.77 -20.87 -5.60
C ARG A 162 9.52 -20.36 -7.01
N LEU A 163 9.53 -19.02 -7.21
CA LEU A 163 9.25 -18.38 -8.49
C LEU A 163 10.50 -18.12 -9.33
N GLY A 164 11.71 -18.39 -8.83
CA GLY A 164 12.96 -18.08 -9.54
C GLY A 164 13.18 -16.59 -9.73
N LEU A 165 12.75 -15.77 -8.78
CA LEU A 165 12.90 -14.31 -8.80
C LEU A 165 14.14 -13.87 -8.02
N ALA A 166 14.80 -12.82 -8.50
CA ALA A 166 15.69 -12.04 -7.66
C ALA A 166 14.87 -11.36 -6.56
N LYS A 167 15.35 -11.36 -5.33
CA LYS A 167 14.68 -10.70 -4.20
C LYS A 167 14.62 -9.19 -4.45
N PRO A 168 13.42 -8.59 -4.48
CA PRO A 168 13.29 -7.14 -4.60
C PRO A 168 13.73 -6.43 -3.33
N VAL A 169 14.07 -5.15 -3.41
CA VAL A 169 14.22 -4.28 -2.25
C VAL A 169 12.83 -4.09 -1.64
N LEU A 170 12.69 -4.44 -0.35
CA LEU A 170 11.43 -4.31 0.36
C LEU A 170 11.32 -2.97 1.06
N THR A 171 10.15 -2.37 0.95
CA THR A 171 9.75 -1.17 1.68
C THR A 171 8.49 -1.46 2.49
N ILE A 172 8.38 -0.83 3.65
CA ILE A 172 7.17 -0.79 4.47
C ILE A 172 6.93 0.66 4.92
N GLU A 173 5.67 0.99 5.22
CA GLU A 173 5.22 2.34 5.59
C GLU A 173 4.64 2.39 7.02
N PRO A 174 5.44 2.14 8.08
CA PRO A 174 4.94 1.93 9.45
C PRO A 174 4.61 3.24 10.19
N GLY A 175 3.96 4.20 9.53
CA GLY A 175 3.73 5.56 10.03
C GLY A 175 3.13 5.59 11.43
N ARG A 176 2.01 4.90 11.66
CA ARG A 176 1.34 4.86 12.96
C ARG A 176 2.21 4.22 14.05
N SER A 177 2.92 3.18 13.74
CA SER A 177 3.81 2.49 14.69
C SER A 177 4.95 3.38 15.17
N ILE A 178 5.36 4.37 14.36
CA ILE A 178 6.41 5.33 14.72
C ILE A 178 5.88 6.49 15.56
N VAL A 179 4.72 7.07 15.18
CA VAL A 179 4.26 8.35 15.75
C VAL A 179 2.89 8.30 16.39
N GLY A 180 2.16 7.18 16.32
CA GLY A 180 0.78 7.09 16.77
C GLY A 180 0.60 7.45 18.26
N ASN A 181 1.52 7.03 19.10
CA ASN A 181 1.48 7.28 20.55
C ASN A 181 2.16 8.61 20.94
N ALA A 182 2.72 9.35 19.99
CA ALA A 182 3.39 10.63 20.26
C ALA A 182 2.44 11.83 20.18
N GLY A 183 1.24 11.63 19.64
CA GLY A 183 0.23 12.67 19.46
C GLY A 183 -1.03 12.44 20.30
N THR A 184 -1.70 13.54 20.67
CA THR A 184 -3.01 13.54 21.32
C THR A 184 -3.93 14.45 20.55
N THR A 185 -5.13 13.96 20.20
CA THR A 185 -6.17 14.78 19.60
C THR A 185 -7.10 15.29 20.71
N LEU A 186 -7.32 16.60 20.75
CA LEU A 186 -8.26 17.24 21.68
C LEU A 186 -9.51 17.65 20.91
N TYR A 187 -10.65 17.38 21.50
CA TYR A 187 -11.95 17.78 20.96
C TYR A 187 -12.69 18.61 21.99
N THR A 188 -13.50 19.57 21.52
CA THR A 188 -14.44 20.30 22.37
C THR A 188 -15.77 19.55 22.43
N ILE A 189 -16.27 19.32 23.64
CA ILE A 189 -17.56 18.70 23.83
C ILE A 189 -18.66 19.73 23.49
N GLY A 190 -19.49 19.35 22.52
CA GLY A 190 -20.68 20.13 22.11
C GLY A 190 -21.95 19.65 22.83
N ALA A 191 -22.96 19.24 22.06
CA ALA A 191 -24.23 18.79 22.61
C ALA A 191 -24.15 17.38 23.23
N ILE A 192 -24.86 17.16 24.33
CA ILE A 192 -24.99 15.86 24.93
C ILE A 192 -26.46 15.43 24.87
N LYS A 193 -26.73 14.25 24.30
CA LYS A 193 -28.03 13.60 24.27
C LYS A 193 -27.97 12.34 25.12
N ASN A 194 -28.78 12.31 26.19
CA ASN A 194 -28.93 11.14 27.02
C ASN A 194 -30.24 10.41 26.69
N ILE A 195 -30.16 9.12 26.36
CA ILE A 195 -31.31 8.23 26.23
C ILE A 195 -31.26 7.30 27.45
N GLU A 196 -32.16 7.52 28.37
CA GLU A 196 -32.19 6.83 29.66
C GLU A 196 -32.19 5.30 29.46
N ASN A 197 -31.33 4.60 30.20
CA ASN A 197 -31.15 3.15 30.16
C ASN A 197 -30.71 2.58 28.78
N VAL A 198 -30.36 3.43 27.78
CA VAL A 198 -29.92 2.99 26.45
C VAL A 198 -28.52 3.48 26.17
N ARG A 199 -28.32 4.80 25.97
CA ARG A 199 -27.00 5.35 25.53
C ARG A 199 -26.92 6.87 25.73
N LYS A 200 -25.69 7.33 25.97
CA LYS A 200 -25.35 8.76 25.94
C LYS A 200 -24.54 9.05 24.68
N TYR A 201 -25.00 10.01 23.92
CA TYR A 201 -24.26 10.57 22.77
C TYR A 201 -23.61 11.88 23.19
N VAL A 202 -22.33 12.03 22.88
CA VAL A 202 -21.57 13.25 23.11
C VAL A 202 -21.04 13.71 21.78
N SER A 203 -21.50 14.87 21.30
CA SER A 203 -20.96 15.48 20.09
C SER A 203 -19.60 16.09 20.38
N VAL A 204 -18.70 16.01 19.43
CA VAL A 204 -17.40 16.68 19.45
C VAL A 204 -17.17 17.42 18.12
N ASP A 205 -16.31 18.46 18.11
CA ASP A 205 -15.94 19.22 16.92
C ASP A 205 -14.94 18.47 16.02
#